data_9ad4d4c8f413b7809a02c1d98f8e2a64
#
_entry.id   9ad4d4c8f413b7809a02c1d98f8e2a64
#
_cell.length_a   1.000
_cell.length_b   1.000
_cell.length_c   1.000
_cell.angle_alpha   90.00
_cell.angle_beta   90.00
_cell.angle_gamma   90.00
#
_symmetry.space_group_name_H-M   'P 1'
#
loop_
_entity.id
_entity.type
_entity.pdbx_description
1 polymer ?
#
loop_
_entity_poly.entity_id
_entity_poly.type
_entity_poly.pdbx_seq_one_letter_code
_entity_poly.pdbx_strand_id
1 'polypeptide(L)'
;MNIISMMRKIGRTNFELKFKSSGGENVHIFERPALFLDSDEQKRLKDEIYTFSLKCTPNNQILDYGIFKDSDDSKFLEKCILTTVRDKKNEKLIAFNCLPLLDVTLKNKPIYFVHMGLVMIDPGNRSKGLVWILYGLTVVIMFCRHRLKPIWISNVTQVPAIVGLFSEGFDSVYPDALKDSRRTFDHISLVRQIMRNHRHMFGVGHEAEFDEKSFIIKNAYTGGSNNLLKSWDEVAKHRNDRVNNFCSERLDYNRGDDFIQIAKLDFFNLQRYIIRVVPIKSLAMILNNIILVILQSILLPIYYWFKSDTSTMDLKPGR
;
A
#
# COMPACT_ATOMS: atom_id res chain seq x y z
N MET A 1 -0.57 11.68 -18.16
CA MET A 1 -0.74 10.31 -18.70
C MET A 1 -2.21 10.09 -18.96
N ASN A 2 -2.59 9.64 -20.17
CA ASN A 2 -3.99 9.41 -20.54
C ASN A 2 -4.52 8.14 -19.82
N ILE A 3 -5.75 8.19 -19.29
CA ILE A 3 -6.42 7.06 -18.61
C ILE A 3 -6.40 5.77 -19.45
N ILE A 4 -6.59 5.89 -20.77
CA ILE A 4 -6.54 4.74 -21.71
C ILE A 4 -5.15 4.07 -21.69
N SER A 5 -4.08 4.86 -21.66
CA SER A 5 -2.71 4.35 -21.53
C SER A 5 -2.49 3.66 -20.18
N MET A 6 -3.05 4.19 -19.10
CA MET A 6 -3.03 3.58 -17.78
C MET A 6 -3.81 2.26 -17.75
N MET A 7 -5.01 2.21 -18.33
CA MET A 7 -5.82 0.98 -18.41
C MET A 7 -5.13 -0.12 -19.21
N ARG A 8 -4.45 0.22 -20.31
CA ARG A 8 -3.66 -0.74 -21.09
C ARG A 8 -2.48 -1.32 -20.28
N LYS A 9 -1.86 -0.52 -19.42
CA LYS A 9 -0.78 -0.98 -18.55
C LYS A 9 -1.27 -1.89 -17.42
N ILE A 10 -2.45 -1.63 -16.87
CA ILE A 10 -3.06 -2.45 -15.81
C ILE A 10 -3.20 -3.94 -16.21
N GLY A 11 -3.45 -4.22 -17.49
CA GLY A 11 -3.58 -5.60 -17.99
C GLY A 11 -2.27 -6.34 -18.29
N ARG A 12 -1.10 -5.70 -18.21
CA ARG A 12 0.18 -6.35 -18.56
C ARG A 12 0.67 -7.28 -17.47
N THR A 13 1.40 -8.33 -17.85
CA THR A 13 2.04 -9.28 -16.93
C THR A 13 3.08 -8.58 -16.06
N ASN A 14 3.95 -7.79 -16.68
CA ASN A 14 4.92 -6.93 -16.01
C ASN A 14 4.29 -5.58 -15.78
N PHE A 15 4.12 -5.19 -14.53
CA PHE A 15 3.45 -3.95 -14.22
C PHE A 15 4.42 -2.90 -13.70
N GLU A 16 4.52 -1.87 -14.50
CA GLU A 16 5.22 -0.64 -14.21
C GLU A 16 4.33 0.54 -14.58
N LEU A 17 4.07 1.43 -13.62
CA LEU A 17 3.24 2.61 -13.82
C LEU A 17 3.97 3.87 -13.37
N LYS A 18 4.22 4.79 -14.31
CA LYS A 18 4.81 6.11 -14.07
C LYS A 18 3.77 7.20 -14.31
N PHE A 19 3.61 8.13 -13.37
CA PHE A 19 2.72 9.29 -13.53
C PHE A 19 3.16 10.43 -12.62
N LYS A 20 2.60 11.63 -12.86
CA LYS A 20 2.76 12.78 -11.95
C LYS A 20 1.57 12.86 -11.01
N SER A 21 1.84 13.09 -9.73
CA SER A 21 0.81 13.37 -8.74
C SER A 21 0.17 14.74 -8.97
N SER A 22 -0.88 15.06 -8.23
CA SER A 22 -1.50 16.40 -8.24
C SER A 22 -0.55 17.49 -7.72
N GLY A 23 0.43 17.15 -6.90
CA GLY A 23 1.49 18.05 -6.43
C GLY A 23 2.65 18.20 -7.41
N GLY A 24 2.65 17.41 -8.50
CA GLY A 24 3.67 17.38 -9.54
C GLY A 24 4.83 16.42 -9.27
N GLU A 25 4.82 15.68 -8.15
CA GLU A 25 5.81 14.66 -7.84
C GLU A 25 5.74 13.51 -8.87
N ASN A 26 6.90 12.94 -9.20
CA ASN A 26 6.99 11.78 -10.06
C ASN A 26 6.77 10.50 -9.25
N VAL A 27 5.69 9.79 -9.55
CA VAL A 27 5.31 8.54 -8.89
C VAL A 27 5.60 7.36 -9.80
N HIS A 28 6.24 6.33 -9.25
CA HIS A 28 6.55 5.11 -9.96
C HIS A 28 6.11 3.90 -9.12
N ILE A 29 5.22 3.09 -9.66
CA ILE A 29 4.69 1.88 -9.03
C ILE A 29 5.16 0.67 -9.81
N PHE A 30 5.75 -0.29 -9.11
CA PHE A 30 6.17 -1.58 -9.65
C PHE A 30 5.42 -2.71 -8.93
N GLU A 31 4.94 -3.69 -9.65
CA GLU A 31 4.54 -4.97 -9.05
C GLU A 31 5.54 -6.03 -9.47
N ARG A 32 6.18 -6.68 -8.49
CA ARG A 32 7.19 -7.73 -8.70
C ARG A 32 8.35 -7.25 -9.59
N PRO A 33 9.06 -6.19 -9.23
CA PRO A 33 10.07 -5.57 -10.08
C PRO A 33 11.18 -6.54 -10.53
N ALA A 34 11.54 -7.54 -9.74
CA ALA A 34 12.56 -8.50 -10.13
C ALA A 34 12.19 -9.37 -11.35
N LEU A 35 10.91 -9.43 -11.74
CA LEU A 35 10.50 -10.20 -12.91
C LEU A 35 10.82 -9.49 -14.24
N PHE A 36 11.24 -8.21 -14.22
CA PHE A 36 11.44 -7.44 -15.45
C PHE A 36 12.54 -6.38 -15.39
N LEU A 37 13.05 -6.03 -14.21
CA LEU A 37 14.24 -5.22 -14.06
C LEU A 37 15.48 -6.11 -14.13
N ASP A 38 16.53 -5.64 -14.77
CA ASP A 38 17.80 -6.33 -14.74
C ASP A 38 18.48 -6.20 -13.36
N SER A 39 19.54 -6.99 -13.14
CA SER A 39 20.23 -7.03 -11.85
C SER A 39 20.83 -5.69 -11.43
N ASP A 40 21.31 -4.90 -12.37
CA ASP A 40 21.91 -3.59 -12.09
C ASP A 40 20.83 -2.56 -11.73
N GLU A 41 19.68 -2.63 -12.40
CA GLU A 41 18.50 -1.79 -12.06
C GLU A 41 17.95 -2.13 -10.68
N GLN A 42 17.81 -3.43 -10.36
CA GLN A 42 17.41 -3.90 -9.05
C GLN A 42 18.35 -3.41 -7.95
N LYS A 43 19.67 -3.55 -8.16
CA LYS A 43 20.68 -3.09 -7.22
C LYS A 43 20.62 -1.58 -7.02
N ARG A 44 20.60 -0.78 -8.10
CA ARG A 44 20.47 0.69 -8.00
C ARG A 44 19.23 1.12 -7.23
N LEU A 45 18.10 0.46 -7.48
CA LEU A 45 16.84 0.75 -6.80
C LEU A 45 16.93 0.44 -5.30
N LYS A 46 17.55 -0.68 -4.92
CA LYS A 46 17.77 -1.05 -3.52
C LYS A 46 18.74 -0.11 -2.82
N ASP A 47 19.85 0.21 -3.44
CA ASP A 47 20.86 1.13 -2.89
C ASP A 47 20.26 2.52 -2.63
N GLU A 48 19.41 2.99 -3.54
CA GLU A 48 18.72 4.25 -3.38
C GLU A 48 17.72 4.21 -2.21
N ILE A 49 16.90 3.16 -2.12
CA ILE A 49 15.94 2.95 -1.03
C ILE A 49 16.66 2.81 0.31
N TYR A 50 17.74 2.06 0.34
CA TYR A 50 18.58 1.89 1.54
C TYR A 50 19.16 3.24 2.00
N THR A 51 19.79 3.98 1.10
CA THR A 51 20.34 5.31 1.41
C THR A 51 19.28 6.28 1.90
N PHE A 52 18.09 6.24 1.30
CA PHE A 52 16.96 7.05 1.73
C PHE A 52 16.44 6.63 3.10
N SER A 53 16.38 5.32 3.38
CA SER A 53 15.89 4.81 4.67
C SER A 53 16.75 5.28 5.85
N LEU A 54 18.06 5.31 5.68
CA LEU A 54 18.99 5.82 6.71
C LEU A 54 18.67 7.26 7.10
N LYS A 55 18.26 8.11 6.15
CA LYS A 55 17.86 9.51 6.45
C LYS A 55 16.55 9.61 7.19
N CYS A 56 15.69 8.61 7.07
CA CYS A 56 14.36 8.60 7.66
C CYS A 56 14.32 7.95 9.04
N THR A 57 15.33 7.15 9.40
CA THR A 57 15.44 6.47 10.69
C THR A 57 16.19 7.34 11.71
N PRO A 58 15.84 7.27 13.01
CA PRO A 58 16.61 7.95 14.04
C PRO A 58 18.07 7.47 14.03
N ASN A 59 19.01 8.40 14.17
CA ASN A 59 20.44 8.11 14.21
C ASN A 59 21.00 7.32 13.02
N ASN A 60 20.36 7.41 11.85
CA ASN A 60 20.74 6.67 10.62
C ASN A 60 20.83 5.14 10.86
N GLN A 61 19.94 4.60 11.67
CA GLN A 61 19.95 3.19 12.03
C GLN A 61 19.51 2.30 10.86
N ILE A 62 20.21 1.18 10.72
CA ILE A 62 19.94 0.20 9.67
C ILE A 62 18.75 -0.67 10.07
N LEU A 63 17.86 -0.95 9.12
CA LEU A 63 16.85 -1.98 9.23
C LEU A 63 17.38 -3.27 8.59
N ASP A 64 17.10 -4.42 9.19
CA ASP A 64 17.57 -5.73 8.72
C ASP A 64 16.40 -6.70 8.48
N TYR A 65 15.42 -6.24 7.71
CA TYR A 65 14.29 -7.10 7.30
C TYR A 65 13.70 -6.64 5.96
N GLY A 66 12.91 -7.50 5.35
CA GLY A 66 12.21 -7.18 4.10
C GLY A 66 13.19 -6.82 2.99
N ILE A 67 13.01 -5.65 2.38
CA ILE A 67 13.85 -5.14 1.28
C ILE A 67 15.30 -4.81 1.69
N PHE A 68 15.55 -4.67 3.01
CA PHE A 68 16.88 -4.30 3.55
C PHE A 68 17.72 -5.52 3.94
N LYS A 69 17.17 -6.73 3.88
CA LYS A 69 17.92 -7.92 4.24
C LYS A 69 18.88 -8.31 3.11
N ASP A 70 20.16 -8.48 3.44
CA ASP A 70 21.23 -8.75 2.47
C ASP A 70 21.14 -10.13 1.79
N SER A 71 20.37 -11.06 2.34
CA SER A 71 20.27 -12.40 1.81
C SER A 71 19.24 -12.50 0.67
N ASP A 72 19.72 -12.80 -0.52
CA ASP A 72 18.94 -13.16 -1.71
C ASP A 72 18.00 -12.05 -2.23
N ASP A 73 18.61 -11.01 -2.71
CA ASP A 73 18.03 -9.74 -3.16
C ASP A 73 16.87 -9.88 -4.15
N SER A 74 16.91 -10.85 -5.05
CA SER A 74 15.91 -11.02 -6.08
C SER A 74 14.57 -11.52 -5.52
N LYS A 75 14.59 -12.42 -4.54
CA LYS A 75 13.37 -13.08 -4.04
C LYS A 75 12.38 -12.12 -3.37
N PHE A 76 12.87 -11.09 -2.66
CA PHE A 76 11.97 -10.12 -2.06
C PHE A 76 11.30 -9.24 -3.12
N LEU A 77 12.07 -8.77 -4.11
CA LEU A 77 11.57 -7.96 -5.22
C LEU A 77 10.65 -8.76 -6.18
N GLU A 78 10.73 -10.09 -6.20
CA GLU A 78 9.76 -10.94 -6.89
C GLU A 78 8.38 -10.97 -6.22
N LYS A 79 8.31 -10.65 -4.93
CA LYS A 79 7.10 -10.80 -4.12
C LYS A 79 6.71 -9.50 -3.41
N CYS A 80 6.92 -8.36 -4.03
CA CYS A 80 6.48 -7.10 -3.46
C CYS A 80 5.87 -6.16 -4.51
N ILE A 81 5.15 -5.18 -4.00
CA ILE A 81 4.76 -3.97 -4.72
C ILE A 81 5.61 -2.85 -4.14
N LEU A 82 6.30 -2.14 -5.00
CA LEU A 82 7.15 -1.02 -4.64
C LEU A 82 6.61 0.26 -5.27
N THR A 83 6.39 1.28 -4.45
CA THR A 83 6.04 2.62 -4.95
C THR A 83 7.10 3.61 -4.52
N THR A 84 7.67 4.33 -5.45
CA THR A 84 8.59 5.44 -5.19
C THR A 84 7.95 6.75 -5.58
N VAL A 85 8.20 7.80 -4.79
CA VAL A 85 7.76 9.17 -5.05
C VAL A 85 9.00 10.06 -5.07
N ARG A 86 9.18 10.81 -6.15
CA ARG A 86 10.34 11.67 -6.36
C ARG A 86 9.92 13.12 -6.47
N ASP A 87 10.76 13.99 -5.97
CA ASP A 87 10.57 15.44 -6.09
C ASP A 87 10.56 15.89 -7.56
N LYS A 88 9.66 16.81 -7.89
CA LYS A 88 9.43 17.29 -9.25
C LYS A 88 10.59 18.08 -9.88
N LYS A 89 11.47 18.63 -9.05
CA LYS A 89 12.55 19.53 -9.53
C LYS A 89 13.87 18.81 -9.70
N ASN A 90 14.20 17.94 -8.76
CA ASN A 90 15.55 17.33 -8.69
C ASN A 90 15.53 15.80 -8.76
N GLU A 91 14.37 15.18 -8.99
CA GLU A 91 14.17 13.72 -9.11
C GLU A 91 14.64 12.91 -7.89
N LYS A 92 14.95 13.55 -6.76
CA LYS A 92 15.35 12.87 -5.53
C LYS A 92 14.18 12.12 -4.94
N LEU A 93 14.45 10.92 -4.42
CA LEU A 93 13.47 10.14 -3.67
C LEU A 93 13.04 10.91 -2.42
N ILE A 94 11.73 11.11 -2.25
CA ILE A 94 11.12 11.80 -1.09
C ILE A 94 10.19 10.90 -0.30
N ALA A 95 9.76 9.78 -0.87
CA ALA A 95 8.98 8.78 -0.18
C ALA A 95 8.99 7.45 -0.94
N PHE A 96 8.83 6.35 -0.21
CA PHE A 96 8.55 5.05 -0.81
C PHE A 96 7.68 4.19 0.10
N ASN A 97 7.06 3.17 -0.48
CA ASN A 97 6.54 2.03 0.25
C ASN A 97 7.06 0.72 -0.35
N CYS A 98 7.07 -0.31 0.45
CA CYS A 98 7.30 -1.66 0.01
C CYS A 98 6.26 -2.59 0.64
N LEU A 99 5.36 -3.13 -0.17
CA LEU A 99 4.22 -3.93 0.25
C LEU A 99 4.44 -5.39 -0.16
N PRO A 100 4.80 -6.29 0.78
CA PRO A 100 4.95 -7.71 0.46
C PRO A 100 3.65 -8.35 -0.04
N LEU A 101 3.77 -9.20 -1.05
CA LEU A 101 2.74 -10.11 -1.52
C LEU A 101 2.93 -11.46 -0.81
N LEU A 102 1.97 -11.84 0.02
CA LEU A 102 2.09 -13.05 0.84
C LEU A 102 1.44 -14.24 0.16
N ASP A 103 2.17 -15.35 0.09
CA ASP A 103 1.66 -16.61 -0.45
C ASP A 103 0.81 -17.32 0.61
N VAL A 104 -0.48 -17.08 0.60
CA VAL A 104 -1.46 -17.65 1.51
C VAL A 104 -2.64 -18.25 0.76
N THR A 105 -3.33 -19.17 1.42
CA THR A 105 -4.48 -19.88 0.84
C THR A 105 -5.73 -19.73 1.72
N LEU A 106 -6.89 -19.66 1.09
CA LEU A 106 -8.18 -19.83 1.74
C LEU A 106 -8.96 -20.96 1.06
N LYS A 107 -9.50 -21.88 1.86
CA LYS A 107 -10.25 -23.03 1.33
C LYS A 107 -9.44 -23.79 0.26
N ASN A 108 -8.15 -24.00 0.51
CA ASN A 108 -7.19 -24.64 -0.38
C ASN A 108 -6.98 -23.95 -1.75
N LYS A 109 -7.36 -22.68 -1.87
CA LYS A 109 -7.12 -21.89 -3.09
C LYS A 109 -6.18 -20.73 -2.77
N PRO A 110 -5.18 -20.46 -3.62
CA PRO A 110 -4.33 -19.29 -3.45
C PRO A 110 -5.17 -18.02 -3.59
N ILE A 111 -4.88 -17.04 -2.75
CA ILE A 111 -5.55 -15.74 -2.77
C ILE A 111 -4.53 -14.63 -2.97
N TYR A 112 -4.99 -13.49 -3.51
CA TYR A 112 -4.15 -12.30 -3.58
C TYR A 112 -4.14 -11.60 -2.24
N PHE A 113 -2.97 -11.55 -1.62
CA PHE A 113 -2.80 -11.03 -0.28
C PHE A 113 -1.68 -9.99 -0.25
N VAL A 114 -1.99 -8.77 0.20
CA VAL A 114 -1.04 -7.67 0.31
C VAL A 114 -0.81 -7.33 1.77
N HIS A 115 0.43 -7.36 2.22
CA HIS A 115 0.78 -6.79 3.52
C HIS A 115 1.10 -5.31 3.36
N MET A 116 0.45 -4.45 4.15
CA MET A 116 0.74 -3.01 4.22
C MET A 116 2.05 -2.83 4.97
N GLY A 117 3.15 -3.01 4.24
CA GLY A 117 4.48 -3.02 4.80
C GLY A 117 5.05 -1.63 5.06
N LEU A 118 6.37 -1.55 5.00
CA LEU A 118 7.11 -0.34 5.33
C LEU A 118 6.75 0.84 4.41
N VAL A 119 6.47 1.98 5.04
CA VAL A 119 6.38 3.29 4.38
C VAL A 119 7.38 4.23 5.02
N MET A 120 8.16 4.90 4.20
CA MET A 120 9.05 5.97 4.63
C MET A 120 8.78 7.23 3.82
N ILE A 121 8.72 8.37 4.52
CA ILE A 121 8.52 9.69 3.96
C ILE A 121 9.55 10.61 4.58
N ASP A 122 10.28 11.33 3.76
CA ASP A 122 11.19 12.40 4.18
C ASP A 122 10.46 13.34 5.17
N PRO A 123 11.04 13.64 6.35
CA PRO A 123 10.42 14.50 7.35
C PRO A 123 9.86 15.82 6.79
N GLY A 124 10.57 16.46 5.86
CA GLY A 124 10.14 17.70 5.21
C GLY A 124 8.93 17.57 4.25
N ASN A 125 8.50 16.33 3.98
CA ASN A 125 7.41 16.01 3.03
C ASN A 125 6.21 15.32 3.69
N ARG A 126 6.20 15.08 5.00
CA ARG A 126 5.16 14.29 5.71
C ARG A 126 3.75 14.87 5.61
N SER A 127 3.58 16.19 5.52
CA SER A 127 2.26 16.86 5.46
C SER A 127 1.64 16.92 4.06
N LYS A 128 2.30 16.40 3.01
CA LYS A 128 1.88 16.53 1.60
C LYS A 128 0.88 15.48 1.13
N GLY A 129 0.31 14.68 2.01
CA GLY A 129 -0.67 13.63 1.65
C GLY A 129 -0.08 12.45 0.88
N LEU A 130 1.25 12.25 0.92
CA LEU A 130 1.93 11.17 0.21
C LEU A 130 1.50 9.77 0.67
N VAL A 131 1.03 9.64 1.91
CA VAL A 131 0.47 8.37 2.45
C VAL A 131 -0.68 7.87 1.59
N TRP A 132 -1.52 8.77 1.05
CA TRP A 132 -2.57 8.40 0.11
C TRP A 132 -2.00 7.75 -1.17
N ILE A 133 -0.95 8.30 -1.74
CA ILE A 133 -0.31 7.75 -2.94
C ILE A 133 0.29 6.38 -2.63
N LEU A 134 1.05 6.31 -1.53
CA LEU A 134 1.81 5.12 -1.15
C LEU A 134 0.92 3.93 -0.76
N TYR A 135 -0.17 4.17 -0.05
CA TYR A 135 -1.08 3.12 0.37
C TYR A 135 -2.39 3.14 -0.42
N GLY A 136 -3.12 4.24 -0.36
CA GLY A 136 -4.48 4.30 -0.88
C GLY A 136 -4.57 4.03 -2.36
N LEU A 137 -3.81 4.77 -3.16
CA LEU A 137 -3.82 4.63 -4.62
C LEU A 137 -3.19 3.30 -5.05
N THR A 138 -2.10 2.87 -4.41
CA THR A 138 -1.46 1.59 -4.71
C THR A 138 -2.43 0.42 -4.53
N VAL A 139 -3.18 0.39 -3.41
CA VAL A 139 -4.19 -0.65 -3.15
C VAL A 139 -5.31 -0.64 -4.20
N VAL A 140 -5.82 0.54 -4.59
CA VAL A 140 -6.84 0.65 -5.66
C VAL A 140 -6.32 0.11 -6.99
N ILE A 141 -5.09 0.46 -7.36
CA ILE A 141 -4.46 -0.04 -8.60
C ILE A 141 -4.33 -1.56 -8.56
N MET A 142 -3.87 -2.12 -7.43
CA MET A 142 -3.74 -3.58 -7.29
C MET A 142 -5.09 -4.28 -7.34
N PHE A 143 -6.13 -3.71 -6.75
CA PHE A 143 -7.49 -4.23 -6.86
C PHE A 143 -7.98 -4.27 -8.33
N CYS A 144 -7.74 -3.19 -9.08
CA CYS A 144 -8.04 -3.16 -10.52
C CYS A 144 -7.22 -4.21 -11.30
N ARG A 145 -5.93 -4.36 -10.98
CA ARG A 145 -5.07 -5.38 -11.60
C ARG A 145 -5.53 -6.79 -11.29
N HIS A 146 -6.03 -7.03 -10.10
CA HIS A 146 -6.61 -8.33 -9.72
C HIS A 146 -8.03 -8.53 -10.30
N ARG A 147 -8.38 -7.76 -11.34
CA ARG A 147 -9.67 -7.84 -12.07
C ARG A 147 -10.88 -7.62 -11.17
N LEU A 148 -10.77 -6.70 -10.23
CA LEU A 148 -11.81 -6.36 -9.23
C LEU A 148 -12.25 -7.56 -8.36
N LYS A 149 -11.45 -8.62 -8.31
CA LYS A 149 -11.66 -9.74 -7.39
C LYS A 149 -11.24 -9.34 -5.97
N PRO A 150 -11.84 -9.92 -4.93
CA PRO A 150 -11.45 -9.62 -3.57
C PRO A 150 -9.96 -9.81 -3.33
N ILE A 151 -9.35 -8.84 -2.66
CA ILE A 151 -8.00 -8.91 -2.13
C ILE A 151 -8.04 -8.87 -0.61
N TRP A 152 -7.13 -9.62 0.00
CA TRP A 152 -6.94 -9.57 1.43
C TRP A 152 -5.74 -8.70 1.77
N ILE A 153 -5.84 -8.00 2.87
CA ILE A 153 -4.85 -7.01 3.27
C ILE A 153 -4.56 -7.18 4.75
N SER A 154 -3.29 -7.04 5.14
CA SER A 154 -2.90 -6.94 6.56
C SER A 154 -1.99 -5.76 6.81
N ASN A 155 -1.90 -5.35 8.06
CA ASN A 155 -0.84 -4.50 8.59
C ASN A 155 -0.35 -5.04 9.93
N VAL A 156 0.86 -4.67 10.31
CA VAL A 156 1.43 -4.91 11.66
C VAL A 156 1.88 -3.56 12.19
N THR A 157 1.34 -3.14 13.35
CA THR A 157 1.66 -1.83 13.91
C THR A 157 1.21 -1.64 15.35
N GLN A 158 1.98 -0.87 16.12
CA GLN A 158 1.59 -0.34 17.43
C GLN A 158 1.01 1.10 17.33
N VAL A 159 1.05 1.74 16.16
CA VAL A 159 0.75 3.17 16.00
C VAL A 159 -0.75 3.40 15.89
N PRO A 160 -1.41 4.07 16.86
CA PRO A 160 -2.86 4.30 16.87
C PRO A 160 -3.38 4.96 15.59
N ALA A 161 -2.65 5.94 15.04
CA ALA A 161 -3.04 6.58 13.79
C ALA A 161 -3.16 5.58 12.63
N ILE A 162 -2.30 4.58 12.56
CA ILE A 162 -2.32 3.55 11.50
C ILE A 162 -3.42 2.51 11.78
N VAL A 163 -3.55 2.05 13.04
CA VAL A 163 -4.64 1.14 13.46
C VAL A 163 -6.00 1.73 13.10
N GLY A 164 -6.22 3.01 13.42
CA GLY A 164 -7.47 3.70 13.11
C GLY A 164 -7.71 3.89 11.61
N LEU A 165 -6.68 4.31 10.86
CA LEU A 165 -6.75 4.44 9.40
C LEU A 165 -7.14 3.13 8.72
N PHE A 166 -6.58 2.00 9.18
CA PHE A 166 -6.91 0.68 8.67
C PHE A 166 -8.36 0.30 8.98
N SER A 167 -8.81 0.54 10.23
CA SER A 167 -10.22 0.31 10.64
C SER A 167 -11.22 1.23 9.92
N GLU A 168 -10.83 2.46 9.57
CA GLU A 168 -11.66 3.38 8.78
C GLU A 168 -11.74 2.99 7.30
N GLY A 169 -10.61 2.54 6.74
CA GLY A 169 -10.44 2.32 5.31
C GLY A 169 -11.08 1.03 4.80
N PHE A 170 -11.07 -0.03 5.61
CA PHE A 170 -11.50 -1.35 5.18
C PHE A 170 -12.75 -1.83 5.93
N ASP A 171 -13.43 -2.80 5.34
CA ASP A 171 -14.49 -3.55 6.01
C ASP A 171 -13.97 -4.94 6.44
N SER A 172 -14.72 -5.59 7.31
CA SER A 172 -14.35 -6.91 7.85
C SER A 172 -12.94 -6.90 8.48
N VAL A 173 -12.61 -5.81 9.17
CA VAL A 173 -11.33 -5.68 9.88
C VAL A 173 -11.36 -6.47 11.17
N TYR A 174 -10.27 -7.19 11.45
CA TYR A 174 -10.05 -7.78 12.78
C TYR A 174 -8.56 -7.70 13.14
N PRO A 175 -8.22 -7.23 14.36
CA PRO A 175 -9.10 -6.52 15.30
C PRO A 175 -9.48 -5.12 14.78
N ASP A 176 -10.70 -4.66 15.11
CA ASP A 176 -11.20 -3.36 14.68
C ASP A 176 -11.29 -2.40 15.89
N ALA A 177 -10.59 -1.27 15.81
CA ALA A 177 -10.58 -0.27 16.88
C ALA A 177 -11.84 0.60 16.92
N LEU A 178 -12.65 0.61 15.86
CA LEU A 178 -13.84 1.45 15.73
C LEU A 178 -15.15 0.70 15.93
N LYS A 179 -15.15 -0.61 15.74
CA LYS A 179 -16.36 -1.45 15.83
C LYS A 179 -16.09 -2.70 16.65
N ASP A 180 -17.12 -3.20 17.32
CA ASP A 180 -17.06 -4.55 17.87
C ASP A 180 -17.10 -5.56 16.74
N SER A 181 -15.92 -6.03 16.33
CA SER A 181 -15.78 -7.04 15.31
C SER A 181 -15.47 -8.40 15.92
N ARG A 182 -15.99 -9.44 15.29
CA ARG A 182 -15.65 -10.82 15.64
C ARG A 182 -14.71 -11.39 14.60
N ARG A 183 -13.65 -12.09 15.06
CA ARG A 183 -12.79 -12.82 14.15
C ARG A 183 -13.58 -13.93 13.46
N THR A 184 -13.39 -14.07 12.17
CA THR A 184 -13.96 -15.15 11.37
C THR A 184 -12.96 -16.29 11.23
N PHE A 185 -13.42 -17.44 10.75
CA PHE A 185 -12.54 -18.55 10.40
C PHE A 185 -11.47 -18.13 9.36
N ASP A 186 -11.86 -17.29 8.40
CA ASP A 186 -10.92 -16.78 7.38
C ASP A 186 -9.80 -15.95 8.02
N HIS A 187 -10.13 -15.07 8.98
CA HIS A 187 -9.12 -14.30 9.73
C HIS A 187 -8.13 -15.19 10.47
N ILE A 188 -8.63 -16.23 11.16
CA ILE A 188 -7.78 -17.18 11.91
C ILE A 188 -6.89 -17.98 10.96
N SER A 189 -7.45 -18.49 9.87
CA SER A 189 -6.71 -19.27 8.86
C SER A 189 -5.59 -18.44 8.25
N LEU A 190 -5.86 -17.19 7.91
CA LEU A 190 -4.89 -16.29 7.30
C LEU A 190 -3.79 -15.89 8.27
N VAL A 191 -4.15 -15.44 9.50
CA VAL A 191 -3.15 -15.00 10.47
C VAL A 191 -2.20 -16.12 10.87
N ARG A 192 -2.69 -17.35 11.01
CA ARG A 192 -1.84 -18.51 11.30
C ARG A 192 -0.79 -18.74 10.21
N GLN A 193 -1.20 -18.66 8.94
CA GLN A 193 -0.27 -18.80 7.81
C GLN A 193 0.74 -17.66 7.78
N ILE A 194 0.29 -16.42 7.99
CA ILE A 194 1.15 -15.23 8.02
C ILE A 194 2.19 -15.35 9.13
N MET A 195 1.76 -15.62 10.35
CA MET A 195 2.65 -15.71 11.50
C MET A 195 3.62 -16.89 11.41
N ARG A 196 3.20 -17.99 10.81
CA ARG A 196 4.04 -19.17 10.63
C ARG A 196 5.10 -18.98 9.53
N ASN A 197 4.71 -18.40 8.39
CA ASN A 197 5.52 -18.45 7.17
C ASN A 197 6.09 -17.07 6.75
N HIS A 198 5.49 -15.95 7.18
CA HIS A 198 5.78 -14.64 6.61
C HIS A 198 6.16 -13.57 7.64
N ARG A 199 6.20 -13.87 8.95
CA ARG A 199 6.52 -12.86 10.00
C ARG A 199 7.84 -12.14 9.77
N HIS A 200 8.84 -12.83 9.19
CA HIS A 200 10.14 -12.27 8.88
C HIS A 200 10.09 -11.12 7.85
N MET A 201 9.08 -11.10 6.98
CA MET A 201 8.94 -10.07 5.94
C MET A 201 8.59 -8.69 6.50
N PHE A 202 8.09 -8.62 7.73
CA PHE A 202 7.77 -7.38 8.43
C PHE A 202 8.54 -7.20 9.75
N GLY A 203 9.68 -7.87 9.86
CA GLY A 203 10.64 -7.63 10.95
C GLY A 203 10.25 -8.24 12.30
N VAL A 204 9.39 -9.26 12.30
CA VAL A 204 9.00 -10.01 13.50
C VAL A 204 9.84 -11.27 13.61
N GLY A 205 10.62 -11.40 14.68
CA GLY A 205 11.47 -12.54 14.94
C GLY A 205 10.74 -13.77 15.47
N HIS A 206 11.49 -14.84 15.65
CA HIS A 206 10.94 -16.10 16.17
C HIS A 206 10.61 -16.03 17.66
N GLU A 207 11.25 -15.14 18.40
CA GLU A 207 11.05 -14.88 19.82
C GLU A 207 9.71 -14.19 20.12
N ALA A 208 9.10 -13.57 19.12
CA ALA A 208 7.82 -12.91 19.27
C ALA A 208 6.69 -13.93 19.49
N GLU A 209 5.93 -13.74 20.55
CA GLU A 209 4.76 -14.56 20.86
C GLU A 209 3.50 -13.98 20.17
N PHE A 210 2.71 -14.84 19.54
CA PHE A 210 1.46 -14.43 18.92
C PHE A 210 0.24 -14.87 19.72
N ASP A 211 -0.53 -13.89 20.22
CA ASP A 211 -1.84 -14.14 20.81
C ASP A 211 -2.95 -14.17 19.73
N GLU A 212 -3.36 -15.38 19.38
CA GLU A 212 -4.40 -15.59 18.37
C GLU A 212 -5.78 -15.05 18.80
N LYS A 213 -6.02 -14.90 20.10
CA LYS A 213 -7.33 -14.40 20.58
C LYS A 213 -7.49 -12.90 20.29
N SER A 214 -6.46 -12.14 20.51
CA SER A 214 -6.47 -10.68 20.39
C SER A 214 -5.84 -10.18 19.08
N PHE A 215 -5.12 -11.06 18.34
CA PHE A 215 -4.26 -10.72 17.19
C PHE A 215 -3.16 -9.72 17.59
N ILE A 216 -2.56 -9.96 18.76
CA ILE A 216 -1.42 -9.21 19.25
C ILE A 216 -0.16 -10.05 19.09
N ILE A 217 0.87 -9.44 18.53
CA ILE A 217 2.22 -9.96 18.49
C ILE A 217 2.98 -9.32 19.64
N LYS A 218 3.30 -10.09 20.68
CA LYS A 218 4.07 -9.61 21.82
C LYS A 218 5.55 -9.63 21.47
N ASN A 219 6.28 -8.59 21.90
CA ASN A 219 7.70 -8.43 21.58
C ASN A 219 7.98 -8.52 20.06
N ALA A 220 7.25 -7.73 19.28
CA ALA A 220 7.26 -7.81 17.82
C ALA A 220 8.59 -7.39 17.18
N TYR A 221 9.35 -6.53 17.84
CA TYR A 221 10.53 -5.85 17.29
C TYR A 221 11.83 -6.64 17.46
N THR A 222 11.84 -7.92 17.12
CA THR A 222 12.97 -8.84 17.32
C THR A 222 13.61 -9.37 16.02
N GLY A 223 13.00 -9.09 14.88
CA GLY A 223 13.42 -9.62 13.58
C GLY A 223 14.10 -8.60 12.67
N GLY A 224 14.96 -7.73 13.21
CA GLY A 224 15.65 -6.67 12.46
C GLY A 224 14.89 -5.34 12.39
N SER A 225 13.80 -5.21 13.14
CA SER A 225 12.95 -4.00 13.23
C SER A 225 13.10 -3.25 14.54
N ASN A 226 14.05 -3.62 15.41
CA ASN A 226 14.25 -3.07 16.75
C ASN A 226 14.25 -1.54 16.78
N ASN A 227 14.82 -0.92 15.75
CA ASN A 227 14.94 0.53 15.62
C ASN A 227 13.62 1.25 15.28
N LEU A 228 12.54 0.51 15.05
CA LEU A 228 11.20 1.06 14.81
C LEU A 228 10.33 1.05 16.06
N LEU A 229 10.78 0.43 17.15
CA LEU A 229 10.10 0.46 18.44
C LEU A 229 9.93 1.91 18.92
N LYS A 230 8.73 2.26 19.37
CA LYS A 230 8.39 3.57 19.90
C LYS A 230 7.65 3.41 21.21
N SER A 231 7.91 4.32 22.14
CA SER A 231 7.11 4.46 23.34
C SER A 231 5.71 5.01 23.03
N TRP A 232 4.80 4.90 23.99
CA TRP A 232 3.45 5.48 23.86
C TRP A 232 3.47 6.97 23.53
N ASP A 233 4.40 7.73 24.09
CA ASP A 233 4.48 9.19 23.88
C ASP A 233 4.99 9.57 22.50
N GLU A 234 5.76 8.69 21.84
CA GLU A 234 6.35 8.92 20.52
C GLU A 234 5.45 8.51 19.36
N VAL A 235 4.47 7.62 19.60
CA VAL A 235 3.59 7.16 18.51
C VAL A 235 2.55 8.20 18.15
N ALA A 236 2.29 8.33 16.85
CA ALA A 236 1.25 9.20 16.33
C ALA A 236 -0.13 8.74 16.80
N LYS A 237 -0.85 9.62 17.49
CA LYS A 237 -2.21 9.35 17.97
C LYS A 237 -3.22 9.52 16.85
N HIS A 238 -4.30 8.76 16.95
CA HIS A 238 -5.44 8.92 16.06
C HIS A 238 -6.33 10.08 16.55
N ARG A 239 -7.04 10.75 15.64
CA ARG A 239 -7.98 11.84 15.97
C ARG A 239 -9.18 11.39 16.82
N ASN A 240 -9.49 10.09 16.84
CA ASN A 240 -10.55 9.51 17.63
C ASN A 240 -9.95 8.79 18.85
N ASP A 241 -10.30 9.28 20.05
CA ASP A 241 -9.77 8.76 21.31
C ASP A 241 -10.13 7.30 21.58
N ARG A 242 -11.26 6.83 21.03
CA ARG A 242 -11.60 5.39 21.10
C ARG A 242 -10.49 4.51 20.54
N VAL A 243 -9.83 4.94 19.46
CA VAL A 243 -8.71 4.19 18.85
C VAL A 243 -7.47 4.27 19.74
N ASN A 244 -7.20 5.44 20.31
CA ASN A 244 -6.06 5.62 21.22
C ASN A 244 -6.22 4.73 22.46
N ASN A 245 -7.41 4.74 23.08
CA ASN A 245 -7.73 3.91 24.22
C ASN A 245 -7.67 2.41 23.87
N PHE A 246 -8.21 2.02 22.71
CA PHE A 246 -8.12 0.64 22.22
C PHE A 246 -6.68 0.13 22.14
N CYS A 247 -5.74 0.97 21.69
CA CYS A 247 -4.33 0.62 21.60
C CYS A 247 -3.65 0.62 22.97
N SER A 248 -3.83 1.67 23.77
CA SER A 248 -3.15 1.81 25.08
C SER A 248 -3.59 0.77 26.12
N GLU A 249 -4.84 0.31 26.05
CA GLU A 249 -5.37 -0.71 26.95
C GLU A 249 -4.92 -2.15 26.62
N ARG A 250 -4.50 -2.39 25.37
CA ARG A 250 -4.21 -3.74 24.87
C ARG A 250 -2.76 -4.01 24.53
N LEU A 251 -1.99 -2.99 24.19
CA LEU A 251 -0.60 -3.13 23.81
C LEU A 251 0.34 -2.67 24.92
N ASP A 252 1.35 -3.48 25.21
CA ASP A 252 2.49 -3.09 26.05
C ASP A 252 3.56 -2.45 25.17
N TYR A 253 3.61 -1.12 25.15
CA TYR A 253 4.55 -0.34 24.36
C TYR A 253 6.02 -0.52 24.82
N ASN A 254 6.24 -0.83 26.10
CA ASN A 254 7.59 -1.07 26.62
C ASN A 254 8.12 -2.42 26.16
N ARG A 255 7.25 -3.42 26.04
CA ARG A 255 7.60 -4.73 25.49
C ARG A 255 7.70 -4.70 23.96
N GLY A 256 7.05 -3.75 23.31
CA GLY A 256 6.98 -3.65 21.86
C GLY A 256 5.94 -4.58 21.25
N ASP A 257 4.71 -4.46 21.71
CA ASP A 257 3.58 -5.21 21.17
C ASP A 257 3.02 -4.52 19.94
N ASP A 258 2.63 -5.30 18.94
CA ASP A 258 1.95 -4.85 17.73
C ASP A 258 0.60 -5.55 17.55
N PHE A 259 -0.38 -4.85 17.01
CA PHE A 259 -1.52 -5.52 16.38
C PHE A 259 -1.14 -6.06 15.01
N ILE A 260 -1.61 -7.26 14.68
CA ILE A 260 -1.77 -7.67 13.29
C ILE A 260 -3.23 -7.54 12.91
N GLN A 261 -3.57 -6.56 12.08
CA GLN A 261 -4.93 -6.38 11.56
C GLN A 261 -5.05 -7.05 10.20
N ILE A 262 -6.18 -7.71 9.96
CA ILE A 262 -6.51 -8.33 8.67
C ILE A 262 -7.85 -7.78 8.20
N ALA A 263 -7.94 -7.46 6.92
CA ALA A 263 -9.13 -6.93 6.28
C ALA A 263 -9.31 -7.50 4.88
N LYS A 264 -10.50 -7.32 4.33
CA LYS A 264 -10.83 -7.68 2.96
C LYS A 264 -11.29 -6.44 2.19
N LEU A 265 -10.77 -6.25 1.00
CA LEU A 265 -11.27 -5.29 0.03
C LEU A 265 -11.97 -6.03 -1.10
N ASP A 266 -13.25 -5.75 -1.31
CA ASP A 266 -14.03 -6.26 -2.43
C ASP A 266 -14.74 -5.11 -3.17
N PHE A 267 -15.45 -5.44 -4.23
CA PHE A 267 -16.11 -4.42 -5.06
C PHE A 267 -17.13 -3.59 -4.27
N PHE A 268 -17.88 -4.20 -3.36
CA PHE A 268 -18.89 -3.50 -2.56
C PHE A 268 -18.29 -2.53 -1.56
N ASN A 269 -17.09 -2.84 -1.08
CA ASN A 269 -16.38 -2.03 -0.09
C ASN A 269 -15.48 -0.97 -0.73
N LEU A 270 -15.13 -1.15 -2.00
CA LEU A 270 -14.25 -0.23 -2.74
C LEU A 270 -14.78 1.20 -2.75
N GLN A 271 -16.09 1.39 -2.97
CA GLN A 271 -16.69 2.72 -2.97
C GLN A 271 -16.49 3.43 -1.63
N ARG A 272 -16.70 2.72 -0.52
CA ARG A 272 -16.50 3.25 0.83
C ARG A 272 -15.02 3.56 1.09
N TYR A 273 -14.13 2.67 0.67
CA TYR A 273 -12.69 2.89 0.73
C TYR A 273 -12.28 4.15 -0.01
N ILE A 274 -12.72 4.32 -1.24
CA ILE A 274 -12.43 5.51 -2.06
C ILE A 274 -12.93 6.78 -1.35
N ILE A 275 -14.17 6.83 -0.90
CA ILE A 275 -14.74 8.02 -0.24
C ILE A 275 -13.98 8.39 1.03
N ARG A 276 -13.49 7.43 1.81
CA ARG A 276 -12.82 7.66 3.10
C ARG A 276 -11.33 7.95 2.97
N VAL A 277 -10.66 7.30 2.05
CA VAL A 277 -9.20 7.32 1.94
C VAL A 277 -8.71 8.30 0.89
N VAL A 278 -9.52 8.54 -0.18
CA VAL A 278 -9.10 9.42 -1.28
C VAL A 278 -9.39 10.88 -0.97
N PRO A 279 -8.41 11.77 -1.02
CA PRO A 279 -8.66 13.20 -0.90
C PRO A 279 -9.64 13.71 -1.96
N ILE A 280 -10.60 14.56 -1.56
CA ILE A 280 -11.65 15.10 -2.45
C ILE A 280 -11.07 15.74 -3.71
N LYS A 281 -9.95 16.44 -3.61
CA LYS A 281 -9.25 17.03 -4.77
C LYS A 281 -8.82 15.98 -5.78
N SER A 282 -8.35 14.82 -5.32
CA SER A 282 -7.93 13.71 -6.18
C SER A 282 -9.15 13.03 -6.83
N LEU A 283 -10.26 12.90 -6.11
CA LEU A 283 -11.52 12.40 -6.66
C LEU A 283 -12.06 13.32 -7.76
N ALA A 284 -12.08 14.62 -7.54
CA ALA A 284 -12.51 15.60 -8.54
C ALA A 284 -11.65 15.52 -9.81
N MET A 285 -10.33 15.37 -9.66
CA MET A 285 -9.42 15.22 -10.80
C MET A 285 -9.64 13.93 -11.57
N ILE A 286 -9.88 12.81 -10.88
CA ILE A 286 -10.20 11.52 -11.51
C ILE A 286 -11.53 11.64 -12.27
N LEU A 287 -12.55 12.23 -11.65
CA LEU A 287 -13.86 12.43 -12.29
C LEU A 287 -13.77 13.30 -13.54
N ASN A 288 -13.06 14.43 -13.47
CA ASN A 288 -12.82 15.30 -14.63
C ASN A 288 -12.11 14.55 -15.77
N ASN A 289 -11.09 13.75 -15.46
CA ASN A 289 -10.42 12.94 -16.48
C ASN A 289 -11.34 11.89 -17.10
N ILE A 290 -12.21 11.25 -16.31
CA ILE A 290 -13.21 10.30 -16.83
C ILE A 290 -14.20 11.01 -17.76
N ILE A 291 -14.72 12.18 -17.36
CA ILE A 291 -15.62 12.99 -18.17
C ILE A 291 -14.95 13.38 -19.50
N LEU A 292 -13.69 13.84 -19.46
CA LEU A 292 -12.95 14.17 -20.68
C LEU A 292 -12.76 12.97 -21.61
N VAL A 293 -12.48 11.80 -21.06
CA VAL A 293 -12.35 10.56 -21.86
C VAL A 293 -13.68 10.18 -22.49
N ILE A 294 -14.79 10.27 -21.75
CA ILE A 294 -16.14 9.99 -22.28
C ILE A 294 -16.49 11.01 -23.39
N LEU A 295 -16.25 12.29 -23.15
CA LEU A 295 -16.44 13.35 -24.14
C LEU A 295 -15.66 13.06 -25.42
N GLN A 296 -14.35 12.85 -25.32
CA GLN A 296 -13.47 12.67 -26.48
C GLN A 296 -13.65 11.32 -27.18
N SER A 297 -13.94 10.24 -26.45
CA SER A 297 -13.93 8.89 -27.01
C SER A 297 -15.32 8.39 -27.40
N ILE A 298 -16.37 8.99 -26.88
CA ILE A 298 -17.76 8.54 -27.11
C ILE A 298 -18.62 9.67 -27.63
N LEU A 299 -18.76 10.77 -26.89
CA LEU A 299 -19.75 11.80 -27.23
C LEU A 299 -19.38 12.61 -28.48
N LEU A 300 -18.12 13.05 -28.62
CA LEU A 300 -17.68 13.77 -29.80
C LEU A 300 -17.75 12.92 -31.08
N PRO A 301 -17.30 11.66 -31.12
CA PRO A 301 -17.48 10.80 -32.29
C PRO A 301 -18.96 10.62 -32.69
N ILE A 302 -19.86 10.41 -31.70
CA ILE A 302 -21.31 10.29 -31.96
C ILE A 302 -21.86 11.62 -32.50
N TYR A 303 -21.51 12.75 -31.87
CA TYR A 303 -21.96 14.07 -32.34
C TYR A 303 -21.54 14.33 -33.80
N TYR A 304 -20.28 14.09 -34.15
CA TYR A 304 -19.76 14.28 -35.50
C TYR A 304 -20.29 13.26 -36.49
N TRP A 305 -20.65 12.06 -36.05
CA TRP A 305 -21.30 11.07 -36.88
C TRP A 305 -22.64 11.55 -37.44
N PHE A 306 -23.40 12.31 -36.63
CA PHE A 306 -24.70 12.85 -37.03
C PHE A 306 -24.62 14.23 -37.70
N LYS A 307 -23.43 14.84 -37.76
CA LYS A 307 -23.23 16.12 -38.41
C LYS A 307 -22.74 15.94 -39.82
N SER A 308 -23.63 16.17 -40.82
CA SER A 308 -23.38 15.91 -42.23
C SER A 308 -22.35 16.84 -42.92
N ASP A 309 -22.03 17.98 -42.25
CA ASP A 309 -21.16 19.05 -42.75
C ASP A 309 -19.71 18.99 -42.21
N THR A 310 -19.38 18.00 -41.39
CA THR A 310 -18.05 17.83 -40.83
C THR A 310 -17.39 16.53 -41.28
N SER A 311 -16.15 16.63 -41.80
CA SER A 311 -15.34 15.45 -42.08
C SER A 311 -14.96 14.73 -40.82
N THR A 312 -15.35 13.46 -40.67
CA THR A 312 -14.97 12.61 -39.54
C THR A 312 -13.55 12.07 -39.69
N MET A 313 -12.88 12.31 -40.82
CA MET A 313 -11.55 11.76 -41.10
C MET A 313 -10.45 12.35 -40.21
N ASP A 314 -10.60 13.61 -39.75
CA ASP A 314 -9.62 14.32 -38.91
C ASP A 314 -9.76 13.95 -37.44
N LEU A 315 -10.74 13.12 -37.07
CA LEU A 315 -11.01 12.70 -35.70
C LEU A 315 -10.40 11.33 -35.34
N LYS A 316 -9.51 10.79 -36.17
CA LYS A 316 -8.79 9.58 -35.78
C LYS A 316 -7.99 9.86 -34.54
N PRO A 317 -8.22 9.13 -33.43
CA PRO A 317 -7.37 9.27 -32.27
C PRO A 317 -5.93 9.00 -32.70
N GLY A 318 -5.05 9.93 -32.42
CA GLY A 318 -3.62 9.76 -32.66
C GLY A 318 -3.13 8.45 -32.05
N ARG A 319 -2.39 7.68 -32.81
CA ARG A 319 -1.76 6.40 -32.39
C ARG A 319 -0.76 6.59 -31.29
#